data_2cd9bf0fd308180262ab2d4a446ebf4d
#
_entry.id   2cd9bf0fd308180262ab2d4a446ebf4d
#
_cell.length_a   1.000
_cell.length_b   1.000
_cell.length_c   1.000
_cell.angle_alpha   90.00
_cell.angle_beta   90.00
_cell.angle_gamma   90.00
#
_symmetry.space_group_name_H-M   'P 1'
#
loop_
_entity.id
_entity.type
_entity.pdbx_description
1 polymer ?
#
loop_
_entity_poly.entity_id
_entity_poly.type
_entity_poly.pdbx_seq_one_letter_code
_entity_poly.pdbx_strand_id
1 'polypeptide(L)'
;MMKGSIPGNMLGGGYKRIAASFAKILQSDKQTVYEKNNIYIDGYSPLLGKGIFTGNEQINYQVLFTFNELRGETEVIFGTPVIADER
;
A
#
# COMPACT_ATOMS: atom_id res chain seq x y z
N MET A 1 4.82 7.67 8.21
CA MET A 1 3.55 7.17 7.67
C MET A 1 2.74 8.33 7.12
N MET A 2 2.18 8.15 5.94
CA MET A 2 1.39 9.19 5.30
C MET A 2 0.00 8.67 5.01
N LYS A 3 -1.00 9.56 5.08
CA LYS A 3 -2.39 9.22 4.80
C LYS A 3 -2.98 10.18 3.78
N GLY A 4 -3.87 9.66 2.95
CA GLY A 4 -4.64 10.47 2.03
C GLY A 4 -6.00 9.84 1.81
N SER A 5 -6.86 10.54 1.10
CA SER A 5 -8.21 10.06 0.80
C SER A 5 -8.54 10.32 -0.66
N ILE A 6 -9.31 9.40 -1.22
CA ILE A 6 -9.77 9.49 -2.62
C ILE A 6 -11.27 9.25 -2.62
N PRO A 7 -12.06 10.09 -3.27
CA PRO A 7 -13.51 9.87 -3.35
C PRO A 7 -13.83 8.53 -4.00
N GLY A 8 -14.84 7.86 -3.49
CA GLY A 8 -15.31 6.60 -4.03
C GLY A 8 -14.63 5.38 -3.43
N ASN A 9 -15.09 4.21 -3.85
CA ASN A 9 -14.57 2.94 -3.37
C ASN A 9 -13.57 2.38 -4.40
N MET A 10 -12.29 2.39 -4.05
CA MET A 10 -11.21 1.92 -4.92
C MET A 10 -10.87 0.45 -4.71
N LEU A 11 -11.50 -0.22 -3.74
CA LEU A 11 -11.15 -1.60 -3.39
C LEU A 11 -11.58 -2.62 -4.44
N GLY A 12 -12.51 -2.26 -5.31
CA GLY A 12 -12.96 -3.16 -6.37
C GLY A 12 -12.03 -3.24 -7.58
N GLY A 13 -10.99 -2.42 -7.62
CA GLY A 13 -10.06 -2.46 -8.75
C GLY A 13 -9.32 -1.15 -8.97
N GLY A 14 -9.92 0.00 -8.62
CA GLY A 14 -9.30 1.30 -8.80
C GLY A 14 -7.97 1.46 -8.10
N TYR A 15 -7.76 0.72 -7.01
CA TYR A 15 -6.49 0.74 -6.27
C TYR A 15 -5.29 0.33 -7.14
N LYS A 16 -5.53 -0.47 -8.18
CA LYS A 16 -4.43 -0.99 -9.01
C LYS A 16 -3.68 0.12 -9.73
N ARG A 17 -4.39 1.14 -10.18
CA ARG A 17 -3.76 2.28 -10.84
C ARG A 17 -2.89 3.05 -9.85
N ILE A 18 -3.38 3.21 -8.62
CA ILE A 18 -2.65 3.92 -7.57
C ILE A 18 -1.43 3.12 -7.17
N ALA A 19 -1.57 1.80 -7.03
CA ALA A 19 -0.45 0.92 -6.71
C ALA A 19 0.62 0.97 -7.79
N ALA A 20 0.22 1.02 -9.06
CA ALA A 20 1.16 1.13 -10.16
C ALA A 20 1.90 2.46 -10.13
N SER A 21 1.23 3.54 -9.72
CA SER A 21 1.87 4.84 -9.58
C SER A 21 2.91 4.82 -8.48
N PHE A 22 2.60 4.20 -7.34
CA PHE A 22 3.59 4.03 -6.26
C PHE A 22 4.80 3.24 -6.77
N ALA A 23 4.56 2.14 -7.48
CA ALA A 23 5.63 1.31 -7.99
C ALA A 23 6.54 2.12 -8.93
N LYS A 24 5.95 2.94 -9.77
CA LYS A 24 6.71 3.75 -10.73
C LYS A 24 7.55 4.80 -10.02
N ILE A 25 6.93 5.55 -9.11
CA ILE A 25 7.62 6.63 -8.38
C ILE A 25 8.74 6.07 -7.52
N LEU A 26 8.50 4.93 -6.87
CA LEU A 26 9.45 4.31 -5.96
C LEU A 26 10.43 3.38 -6.67
N GLN A 27 10.31 3.22 -7.98
CA GLN A 27 11.14 2.29 -8.76
C GLN A 27 11.08 0.88 -8.18
N SER A 28 9.87 0.46 -7.83
CA SER A 28 9.63 -0.81 -7.19
C SER A 28 9.36 -1.87 -8.26
N ASP A 29 10.17 -2.93 -8.28
CA ASP A 29 10.03 -4.02 -9.25
C ASP A 29 8.96 -5.01 -8.83
N LYS A 30 8.71 -5.10 -7.55
CA LYS A 30 7.81 -6.11 -7.00
C LYS A 30 6.85 -5.52 -6.01
N GLN A 31 5.61 -5.93 -6.13
CA GLN A 31 4.57 -5.66 -5.14
C GLN A 31 3.80 -6.94 -4.92
N THR A 32 3.50 -7.25 -3.68
CA THR A 32 2.63 -8.37 -3.33
C THR A 32 1.33 -7.78 -2.80
N VAL A 33 0.22 -8.21 -3.39
CA VAL A 33 -1.10 -7.68 -3.05
C VAL A 33 -1.86 -8.71 -2.24
N TYR A 34 -2.40 -8.28 -1.11
CA TYR A 34 -3.25 -9.10 -0.25
C TYR A 34 -4.63 -8.50 -0.24
N GLU A 35 -5.60 -9.22 -0.76
CA GLU A 35 -6.99 -8.76 -0.83
C GLU A 35 -7.81 -9.48 0.22
N LYS A 36 -8.29 -8.72 1.17
CA LYS A 36 -9.20 -9.19 2.22
C LYS A 36 -10.34 -8.17 2.31
N ASN A 37 -10.75 -7.82 3.52
CA ASN A 37 -11.70 -6.71 3.69
C ASN A 37 -11.10 -5.39 3.24
N ASN A 38 -9.78 -5.28 3.36
CA ASN A 38 -8.99 -4.15 2.87
C ASN A 38 -7.98 -4.67 1.87
N ILE A 39 -7.31 -3.75 1.18
CA ILE A 39 -6.25 -4.11 0.25
C ILE A 39 -4.91 -3.71 0.89
N TYR A 40 -4.02 -4.67 1.01
CA TYR A 40 -2.67 -4.46 1.54
C TYR A 40 -1.66 -4.71 0.43
N ILE A 41 -0.69 -3.83 0.31
CA ILE A 41 0.38 -4.00 -0.67
C ILE A 41 1.71 -3.90 0.04
N ASP A 42 2.53 -4.94 -0.12
CA ASP A 42 3.90 -4.97 0.36
C ASP A 42 4.83 -4.81 -0.82
N GLY A 43 5.83 -3.96 -0.70
CA GLY A 43 6.76 -3.74 -1.79
C GLY A 43 8.16 -3.41 -1.34
N TYR A 44 9.07 -3.41 -2.29
CA TYR A 44 10.45 -3.04 -2.06
C TYR A 44 10.88 -1.97 -3.05
N SER A 45 11.50 -0.92 -2.53
CA SER A 45 12.04 0.16 -3.34
C SER A 45 13.51 0.35 -3.00
N PRO A 46 14.40 0.37 -4.00
CA PRO A 46 15.82 0.65 -3.74
C PRO A 46 16.06 2.06 -3.21
N LEU A 47 15.07 2.94 -3.33
CA LEU A 47 15.18 4.33 -2.88
C LEU A 47 14.96 4.49 -1.38
N LEU A 48 14.38 3.48 -0.72
CA LEU A 48 13.95 3.60 0.67
C LEU A 48 14.89 2.94 1.68
N GLY A 49 15.98 2.36 1.23
CA GLY A 49 16.95 1.73 2.10
C GLY A 49 16.52 0.36 2.58
N LYS A 50 17.05 -0.07 3.73
CA LYS A 50 16.77 -1.39 4.26
C LYS A 50 15.31 -1.50 4.69
N GLY A 51 14.79 -2.70 4.55
CA GLY A 51 13.46 -3.02 5.02
C GLY A 51 13.51 -4.18 6.00
N ILE A 52 12.46 -4.97 5.99
CA ILE A 52 12.34 -6.16 6.79
C ILE A 52 12.10 -7.35 5.86
N PHE A 53 12.32 -8.55 6.38
CA PHE A 53 12.00 -9.76 5.64
C PHE A 53 10.68 -10.33 6.12
N THR A 54 9.83 -10.72 5.17
CA THR A 54 8.61 -11.45 5.45
C THR A 54 8.69 -12.73 4.64
N GLY A 55 8.91 -13.84 5.33
CA GLY A 55 9.22 -15.08 4.64
C GLY A 55 10.51 -14.94 3.85
N ASN A 56 10.45 -15.13 2.54
CA ASN A 56 11.62 -15.03 1.67
C ASN A 56 11.72 -13.70 0.95
N GLU A 57 10.85 -12.74 1.27
CA GLU A 57 10.81 -11.47 0.57
C GLU A 57 11.25 -10.34 1.48
N GLN A 58 12.01 -9.42 0.91
CA GLN A 58 12.37 -8.19 1.59
C GLN A 58 11.38 -7.11 1.17
N ILE A 59 10.83 -6.39 2.16
CA ILE A 59 9.94 -5.27 1.90
C ILE A 59 10.44 -4.06 2.67
N ASN A 60 10.21 -2.88 2.12
CA ASN A 60 10.52 -1.64 2.83
C ASN A 60 9.43 -0.58 2.69
N TYR A 61 8.29 -0.95 2.14
CA TYR A 61 7.11 -0.10 2.22
C TYR A 61 5.84 -0.94 2.19
N GLN A 62 4.78 -0.37 2.71
CA GLN A 62 3.45 -0.96 2.69
C GLN A 62 2.43 0.10 2.35
N VAL A 63 1.39 -0.29 1.61
CA VAL A 63 0.27 0.58 1.29
C VAL A 63 -1.01 -0.15 1.71
N LEU A 64 -1.87 0.56 2.41
CA LEU A 64 -3.16 0.05 2.83
C LEU A 64 -4.26 0.89 2.20
N PHE A 65 -5.22 0.23 1.57
CA PHE A 65 -6.44 0.87 1.06
C PHE A 65 -7.61 0.37 1.90
N THR A 66 -8.35 1.28 2.49
CA THR A 66 -9.52 0.93 3.27
C THR A 66 -10.66 1.89 2.92
N PHE A 67 -11.88 1.36 2.78
CA PHE A 67 -13.01 2.17 2.39
C PHE A 67 -13.78 2.66 3.62
N ASN A 68 -14.00 3.96 3.69
CA ASN A 68 -14.78 4.59 4.74
C ASN A 68 -16.18 4.81 4.21
N GLU A 69 -17.13 4.00 4.66
CA GLU A 69 -18.52 4.05 4.17
C GLU A 69 -19.22 5.33 4.55
N LEU A 70 -18.91 5.88 5.70
CA LEU A 70 -19.57 7.09 6.17
C LEU A 70 -19.22 8.30 5.31
N ARG A 71 -18.01 8.34 4.80
CA ARG A 71 -17.53 9.44 3.97
C ARG A 71 -17.57 9.14 2.49
N GLY A 72 -17.77 7.88 2.11
CA GLY A 72 -17.71 7.48 0.72
C GLY A 72 -16.34 7.65 0.12
N GLU A 73 -15.29 7.44 0.90
CA GLU A 73 -13.91 7.66 0.50
C GLU A 73 -13.06 6.44 0.76
N THR A 74 -12.04 6.24 -0.09
CA THR A 74 -11.00 5.26 0.15
C THR A 74 -9.83 5.97 0.81
N GLU A 75 -9.44 5.48 1.99
CA GLU A 75 -8.24 5.99 2.67
C GLU A 75 -7.04 5.21 2.18
N VAL A 76 -5.96 5.92 1.92
CA VAL A 76 -4.70 5.35 1.45
C VAL A 76 -3.64 5.66 2.51
N ILE A 77 -3.05 4.62 3.07
CA ILE A 77 -2.03 4.76 4.10
C ILE A 77 -0.73 4.18 3.58
N PHE A 78 0.32 4.97 3.62
CA PHE A 78 1.66 4.56 3.18
C PHE A 78 2.59 4.54 4.38
N GLY A 79 3.28 3.44 4.58
CA GLY A 79 4.22 3.28 5.69
C GLY A 79 5.56 2.73 5.24
N THR A 80 6.64 3.20 5.89
CA THR A 80 7.99 2.69 5.68
C THR A 80 8.64 2.45 7.04
N PRO A 81 9.24 1.30 7.28
CA PRO A 81 9.24 0.13 6.39
C PRO A 81 7.91 -0.60 6.38
N VAL A 82 7.10 -0.42 7.41
CA VAL A 82 5.81 -1.08 7.54
C VAL A 82 4.80 -0.15 8.20
N ILE A 83 3.54 -0.48 8.05
CA ILE A 83 2.46 0.22 8.74
C ILE A 83 2.38 -0.37 10.15
N ALA A 84 2.73 0.43 11.14
CA ALA A 84 3.03 -0.08 12.47
C ALA A 84 1.83 -0.66 13.23
N ASP A 85 0.65 -0.11 13.02
CA ASP A 85 -0.50 -0.41 13.86
C ASP A 85 -1.62 -1.19 13.17
N GLU A 86 -1.41 -1.66 11.96
CA GLU A 86 -2.51 -2.21 11.18
C GLU A 86 -2.37 -3.67 10.79
N ARG A 87 -1.21 -4.22 10.94
CA ARG A 87 -0.96 -5.59 10.53
C ARG A 87 -0.69 -6.48 11.73
#